data_c91b8418e1040e0dc56928dc3da9526c
#
_entry.id   c91b8418e1040e0dc56928dc3da9526c
#
_cell.length_a   1.000
_cell.length_b   1.000
_cell.length_c   1.000
_cell.angle_alpha   90.00
_cell.angle_beta   90.00
_cell.angle_gamma   90.00
#
_symmetry.space_group_name_H-M   'P 1'
#
loop_
_entity.id
_entity.type
_entity.pdbx_description
1 polymer ?
#
loop_
_entity_poly.entity_id
_entity_poly.type
_entity_poly.pdbx_seq_one_letter_code
_entity_poly.pdbx_strand_id
1 'polypeptide(L)'
;SDAAVSLFQAVANELNTSVVMETTANGDDSLFKPLWDAASDCCSITFHDNPTKPFGFHVELDISDPDNWNGFFPLFISAIDDEDCRLAVTEDEERRIGQTLDEYELMIMDKFNAPIEFIKWLRKALRLQCQGDVRIRKQEYPITPEEAFIVSGDPRFDIEALDAMPIEPGLIGYLKRDDRWDRKITFCEDRFEKMTVFKSPVRDHRYVIAIDTAEGRMPEGAKDPDESVAQILDIDSGPTAEQVGIIAGQLSEEDMVDRIALAGEYFNMAFLVPEWTGGHGEHLTIQLSKIYPVDRIYHRMDPFQEKSRGSSLGLQITVGNRNRLIADLAEAIAEGSIRIHDKRTIR
;
A
#
# COMPACT_ATOMS: atom_id res chain seq x y z
N SER A 1 -16.92 15.27 2.85
CA SER A 1 -15.72 15.41 2.04
C SER A 1 -15.84 16.51 0.98
N ASP A 2 -16.79 16.48 0.04
CA ASP A 2 -16.93 17.51 -1.01
C ASP A 2 -17.25 18.91 -0.47
N ALA A 3 -17.98 19.00 0.63
CA ALA A 3 -18.29 20.26 1.30
C ALA A 3 -17.03 20.92 1.90
N ALA A 4 -16.11 20.15 2.46
CA ALA A 4 -14.85 20.65 3.02
C ALA A 4 -13.91 21.16 1.91
N VAL A 5 -13.81 20.43 0.78
CA VAL A 5 -13.03 20.85 -0.38
C VAL A 5 -13.60 22.11 -1.01
N SER A 6 -14.92 22.21 -1.15
CA SER A 6 -15.60 23.40 -1.67
C SER A 6 -15.45 24.61 -0.75
N LEU A 7 -15.51 24.43 0.56
CA LEU A 7 -15.26 25.49 1.54
C LEU A 7 -13.81 25.96 1.48
N PHE A 8 -12.86 25.04 1.39
CA PHE A 8 -11.44 25.35 1.24
C PHE A 8 -11.16 26.17 -0.03
N GLN A 9 -11.71 25.76 -1.18
CA GLN A 9 -11.57 26.49 -2.43
C GLN A 9 -12.18 27.90 -2.39
N ALA A 10 -13.26 28.07 -1.65
CA ALA A 10 -13.91 29.38 -1.48
C ALA A 10 -13.07 30.33 -0.63
N VAL A 11 -12.38 29.83 0.40
CA VAL A 11 -11.65 30.63 1.38
C VAL A 11 -10.19 30.88 0.92
N ALA A 12 -9.55 29.93 0.24
CA ALA A 12 -8.14 30.00 -0.15
C ALA A 12 -7.81 31.12 -1.16
N ASN A 13 -8.83 31.67 -1.83
CA ASN A 13 -8.66 32.78 -2.79
C ASN A 13 -8.80 34.18 -2.20
N GLU A 14 -9.09 34.29 -0.89
CA GLU A 14 -9.23 35.58 -0.21
C GLU A 14 -7.87 36.08 0.28
N LEU A 15 -7.52 37.32 -0.04
CA LEU A 15 -6.32 38.00 0.47
C LEU A 15 -6.39 38.13 2.00
N ASN A 16 -5.32 37.74 2.70
CA ASN A 16 -5.18 37.74 4.16
C ASN A 16 -6.00 36.70 4.93
N THR A 17 -6.29 35.56 4.32
CA THR A 17 -6.98 34.45 4.98
C THR A 17 -5.98 33.36 5.33
N SER A 18 -6.09 32.81 6.55
CA SER A 18 -5.35 31.62 6.98
C SER A 18 -6.33 30.47 7.16
N VAL A 19 -5.97 29.29 6.70
CA VAL A 19 -6.74 28.07 6.92
C VAL A 19 -5.92 27.15 7.81
N VAL A 20 -6.50 26.76 8.95
CA VAL A 20 -5.94 25.75 9.84
C VAL A 20 -6.83 24.54 9.76
N MET A 21 -6.24 23.38 9.44
CA MET A 21 -6.91 22.10 9.46
C MET A 21 -6.33 21.29 10.62
N GLU A 22 -7.18 20.90 11.54
CA GLU A 22 -6.82 20.11 12.72
C GLU A 22 -7.57 18.80 12.72
N THR A 23 -6.88 17.72 13.04
CA THR A 23 -7.50 16.40 13.24
C THR A 23 -6.71 15.60 14.26
N THR A 24 -7.41 14.79 15.06
CA THR A 24 -6.82 13.56 15.58
C THR A 24 -6.87 12.57 14.42
N ALA A 25 -5.71 12.19 13.93
CA ALA A 25 -5.62 11.31 12.77
C ALA A 25 -6.43 10.03 13.03
N ASN A 26 -7.42 9.77 12.22
CA ASN A 26 -8.30 8.61 12.34
C ASN A 26 -8.19 7.77 11.05
N GLY A 27 -7.03 7.16 10.90
CA GLY A 27 -6.73 6.33 9.75
C GLY A 27 -6.43 7.13 8.48
N ASP A 28 -6.43 6.42 7.37
CA ASP A 28 -6.21 6.96 6.02
C ASP A 28 -7.53 7.59 5.53
N ASP A 29 -7.83 8.81 6.00
CA ASP A 29 -8.96 9.54 5.47
C ASP A 29 -8.59 10.16 4.11
N SER A 30 -9.58 10.20 3.22
CA SER A 30 -9.40 10.65 1.84
C SER A 30 -9.07 12.14 1.69
N LEU A 31 -9.03 12.92 2.75
CA LEU A 31 -8.76 14.36 2.71
C LEU A 31 -7.49 14.75 3.46
N PHE A 32 -7.36 14.41 4.74
CA PHE A 32 -6.31 14.96 5.59
C PHE A 32 -4.95 14.31 5.32
N LYS A 33 -4.90 12.98 5.22
CA LYS A 33 -3.65 12.24 4.98
C LYS A 33 -2.96 12.65 3.67
N PRO A 34 -3.65 12.72 2.51
CA PRO A 34 -3.03 13.21 1.28
C PRO A 34 -2.53 14.66 1.36
N LEU A 35 -3.24 15.55 2.08
CA LEU A 35 -2.78 16.92 2.30
C LEU A 35 -1.54 16.97 3.19
N TRP A 36 -1.50 16.12 4.22
CA TRP A 36 -0.35 15.98 5.10
C TRP A 36 0.88 15.48 4.35
N ASP A 37 0.75 14.40 3.58
CA ASP A 37 1.86 13.80 2.84
C ASP A 37 2.44 14.79 1.82
N ALA A 38 1.58 15.43 1.03
CA ALA A 38 2.01 16.44 0.05
C ALA A 38 2.67 17.67 0.72
N ALA A 39 2.28 18.04 1.93
CA ALA A 39 2.93 19.10 2.69
C ALA A 39 4.28 18.63 3.25
N SER A 40 4.33 17.45 3.86
CA SER A 40 5.53 16.90 4.51
C SER A 40 6.65 16.57 3.53
N ASP A 41 6.30 16.20 2.29
CA ASP A 41 7.26 15.93 1.22
C ASP A 41 7.93 17.22 0.70
N CYS A 42 7.26 18.37 0.83
CA CYS A 42 7.68 19.63 0.21
C CYS A 42 8.17 20.70 1.19
N CYS A 43 7.84 20.60 2.49
CA CYS A 43 8.22 21.62 3.45
C CYS A 43 8.36 21.10 4.87
N SER A 44 9.00 21.92 5.72
CA SER A 44 9.20 21.63 7.13
C SER A 44 8.97 22.87 8.00
N ILE A 45 8.65 22.62 9.28
CA ILE A 45 8.52 23.64 10.31
C ILE A 45 9.57 23.35 11.38
N THR A 46 10.37 24.37 11.73
CA THR A 46 11.35 24.28 12.81
C THR A 46 11.05 25.35 13.86
N PHE A 47 11.00 24.94 15.12
CA PHE A 47 10.83 25.83 16.27
C PHE A 47 12.19 26.11 16.91
N HIS A 48 12.52 27.38 17.07
CA HIS A 48 13.76 27.81 17.71
C HIS A 48 13.43 28.58 19.00
N ASP A 49 14.02 28.18 20.10
CA ASP A 49 13.88 28.92 21.36
C ASP A 49 14.33 30.36 21.18
N ASN A 50 13.46 31.28 21.53
CA ASN A 50 13.76 32.69 21.47
C ASN A 50 12.99 33.48 22.58
N PRO A 51 13.58 33.66 23.77
CA PRO A 51 12.92 34.29 24.89
C PRO A 51 12.55 35.78 24.68
N THR A 52 13.03 36.36 23.55
CA THR A 52 12.67 37.77 23.19
C THR A 52 11.35 37.84 22.42
N LYS A 53 10.81 36.70 21.97
CA LYS A 53 9.53 36.62 21.25
C LYS A 53 8.36 36.46 22.22
N PRO A 54 7.14 36.87 21.84
CA PRO A 54 5.96 36.82 22.73
C PRO A 54 5.64 35.43 23.30
N PHE A 55 5.97 34.36 22.56
CA PHE A 55 5.71 32.98 22.96
C PHE A 55 6.99 32.22 23.33
N GLY A 56 8.14 32.89 23.47
CA GLY A 56 9.41 32.25 23.83
C GLY A 56 10.11 31.51 22.68
N PHE A 57 9.55 31.49 21.50
CA PHE A 57 10.14 30.86 20.30
C PHE A 57 9.88 31.66 19.02
N HIS A 58 10.61 31.35 17.97
CA HIS A 58 10.25 31.74 16.60
C HIS A 58 10.18 30.51 15.72
N VAL A 59 9.36 30.61 14.68
CA VAL A 59 9.12 29.52 13.72
C VAL A 59 9.88 29.83 12.44
N GLU A 60 10.63 28.87 11.96
CA GLU A 60 11.26 28.87 10.63
C GLU A 60 10.48 27.90 9.74
N LEU A 61 10.08 28.39 8.57
CA LEU A 61 9.37 27.64 7.57
C LEU A 61 10.31 27.45 6.38
N ASP A 62 10.59 26.21 6.02
CA ASP A 62 11.40 25.85 4.87
C ASP A 62 10.55 25.14 3.83
N ILE A 63 10.65 25.56 2.58
CA ILE A 63 9.96 24.94 1.43
C ILE A 63 11.04 24.41 0.50
N SER A 64 11.25 23.10 0.56
CA SER A 64 12.26 22.40 -0.24
C SER A 64 11.83 22.16 -1.69
N ASP A 65 10.52 22.04 -1.94
CA ASP A 65 9.95 21.84 -3.29
C ASP A 65 8.74 22.79 -3.51
N PRO A 66 8.98 24.05 -3.94
CA PRO A 66 7.91 25.01 -4.16
C PRO A 66 6.95 24.66 -5.30
N ASP A 67 7.39 23.86 -6.28
CA ASP A 67 6.60 23.52 -7.46
C ASP A 67 5.52 22.49 -7.16
N ASN A 68 5.77 21.60 -6.18
CA ASN A 68 4.85 20.55 -5.76
C ASN A 68 4.18 20.85 -4.41
N TRP A 69 4.53 21.96 -3.77
CA TRP A 69 3.98 22.33 -2.47
C TRP A 69 2.48 22.68 -2.56
N ASN A 70 1.68 22.06 -1.72
CA ASN A 70 0.22 22.22 -1.68
C ASN A 70 -0.28 23.47 -0.92
N GLY A 71 0.62 24.33 -0.44
CA GLY A 71 0.29 25.55 0.31
C GLY A 71 0.11 25.37 1.82
N PHE A 72 0.22 24.15 2.35
CA PHE A 72 0.15 23.85 3.78
C PHE A 72 1.52 23.58 4.38
N PHE A 73 1.64 23.88 5.70
CA PHE A 73 2.77 23.44 6.50
C PHE A 73 2.31 22.35 7.47
N PRO A 74 3.00 21.20 7.51
CA PRO A 74 2.65 20.11 8.41
C PRO A 74 3.12 20.43 9.84
N LEU A 75 2.20 20.47 10.80
CA LEU A 75 2.52 20.59 12.22
C LEU A 75 2.04 19.34 12.95
N PHE A 76 2.98 18.59 13.52
CA PHE A 76 2.69 17.44 14.37
C PHE A 76 3.03 17.76 15.82
N ILE A 77 2.12 17.43 16.72
CA ILE A 77 2.31 17.55 18.16
C ILE A 77 2.37 16.15 18.74
N SER A 78 3.55 15.74 19.19
CA SER A 78 3.77 14.43 19.79
C SER A 78 3.17 14.36 21.20
N ALA A 79 2.66 13.20 21.60
CA ALA A 79 2.23 12.98 22.98
C ALA A 79 3.40 13.13 24.01
N ILE A 80 4.65 13.01 23.56
CA ILE A 80 5.82 13.25 24.42
C ILE A 80 5.95 14.74 24.78
N ASP A 81 5.51 15.63 23.89
CA ASP A 81 5.63 17.08 24.08
C ASP A 81 4.55 17.64 25.02
N ASP A 82 3.49 16.86 25.28
CA ASP A 82 2.41 17.25 26.17
C ASP A 82 2.79 16.98 27.66
N GLU A 83 2.82 18.04 28.45
CA GLU A 83 3.13 17.93 29.88
C GLU A 83 2.05 17.20 30.69
N ASP A 84 0.80 17.18 30.18
CA ASP A 84 -0.30 16.45 30.81
C ASP A 84 -0.14 14.93 30.61
N CYS A 85 0.68 14.52 29.68
CA CYS A 85 1.05 13.12 29.41
C CYS A 85 2.20 12.64 30.31
N ARG A 86 2.29 13.10 31.54
CA ARG A 86 3.34 12.72 32.49
C ARG A 86 2.79 12.39 33.88
N LEU A 87 3.42 11.44 34.54
CA LEU A 87 3.12 11.08 35.92
C LEU A 87 4.38 11.11 36.76
N ALA A 88 4.32 11.79 37.92
CA ALA A 88 5.43 11.81 38.87
C ALA A 88 5.89 10.38 39.23
N VAL A 89 7.19 10.18 39.29
CA VAL A 89 7.85 8.89 39.52
C VAL A 89 8.70 9.00 40.81
N THR A 90 8.58 8.01 41.70
CA THR A 90 9.48 7.86 42.84
C THR A 90 10.73 7.08 42.42
N GLU A 91 11.83 7.18 43.16
CA GLU A 91 13.08 6.47 42.87
C GLU A 91 12.90 4.93 42.75
N ASP A 92 12.00 4.36 43.57
CA ASP A 92 11.70 2.92 43.52
C ASP A 92 10.87 2.53 42.30
N GLU A 93 9.99 3.42 41.85
CA GLU A 93 9.22 3.22 40.60
C GLU A 93 10.09 3.34 39.36
N GLU A 94 10.98 4.36 39.35
CA GLU A 94 11.95 4.55 38.27
C GLU A 94 12.83 3.30 38.08
N ARG A 95 13.36 2.76 39.17
CA ARG A 95 14.16 1.53 39.15
C ARG A 95 13.34 0.33 38.61
N ARG A 96 12.08 0.18 39.02
CA ARG A 96 11.20 -0.90 38.53
C ARG A 96 10.82 -0.75 37.06
N ILE A 97 10.49 0.46 36.62
CA ILE A 97 10.17 0.76 35.22
C ILE A 97 11.40 0.48 34.36
N GLY A 98 12.59 0.97 34.76
CA GLY A 98 13.83 0.77 34.03
C GLY A 98 14.22 -0.70 33.83
N GLN A 99 13.83 -1.60 34.78
CA GLN A 99 14.07 -3.04 34.65
C GLN A 99 13.04 -3.77 33.76
N THR A 100 11.96 -3.12 33.37
CA THR A 100 10.81 -3.73 32.67
C THR A 100 10.45 -3.00 31.40
N LEU A 101 11.36 -2.19 30.85
CA LEU A 101 11.17 -1.50 29.57
C LEU A 101 11.09 -2.52 28.45
N ASP A 102 10.09 -2.36 27.58
CA ASP A 102 9.99 -3.11 26.34
C ASP A 102 10.79 -2.45 25.19
N GLU A 103 10.87 -3.11 24.04
CA GLU A 103 11.62 -2.60 22.88
C GLU A 103 11.10 -1.25 22.38
N TYR A 104 9.77 -1.06 22.39
CA TYR A 104 9.16 0.20 21.97
C TYR A 104 9.49 1.33 22.96
N GLU A 105 9.38 1.09 24.25
CA GLU A 105 9.71 2.05 25.30
C GLU A 105 11.19 2.45 25.27
N LEU A 106 12.08 1.49 25.05
CA LEU A 106 13.51 1.75 24.84
C LEU A 106 13.75 2.63 23.61
N MET A 107 13.08 2.32 22.50
CA MET A 107 13.19 3.07 21.25
C MET A 107 12.73 4.53 21.43
N ILE A 108 11.59 4.78 22.07
CA ILE A 108 11.09 6.16 22.26
C ILE A 108 11.95 6.96 23.25
N MET A 109 12.55 6.31 24.25
CA MET A 109 13.51 6.95 25.15
C MET A 109 14.80 7.33 24.43
N ASP A 110 15.30 6.46 23.56
CA ASP A 110 16.55 6.66 22.81
C ASP A 110 16.39 7.70 21.68
N LYS A 111 15.35 7.56 20.85
CA LYS A 111 15.16 8.42 19.67
C LYS A 111 14.51 9.77 19.97
N PHE A 112 13.57 9.80 20.91
CA PHE A 112 12.73 10.97 21.17
C PHE A 112 12.95 11.57 22.57
N ASN A 113 13.92 11.06 23.32
CA ASN A 113 14.23 11.48 24.69
C ASN A 113 13.01 11.43 25.62
N ALA A 114 12.13 10.44 25.44
CA ALA A 114 10.95 10.28 26.29
C ALA A 114 11.35 10.10 27.76
N PRO A 115 10.85 10.94 28.68
CA PRO A 115 11.21 10.81 30.09
C PRO A 115 10.49 9.64 30.75
N ILE A 116 11.01 9.15 31.86
CA ILE A 116 10.44 8.00 32.57
C ILE A 116 9.02 8.27 33.11
N GLU A 117 8.70 9.51 33.37
CA GLU A 117 7.38 10.01 33.76
C GLU A 117 6.36 9.80 32.65
N PHE A 118 6.79 9.97 31.38
CA PHE A 118 5.98 9.70 30.21
C PHE A 118 5.76 8.19 30.05
N ILE A 119 6.79 7.36 30.22
CA ILE A 119 6.66 5.88 30.15
C ILE A 119 5.64 5.38 31.19
N LYS A 120 5.71 5.90 32.42
CA LYS A 120 4.73 5.56 33.46
C LYS A 120 3.31 5.94 33.05
N TRP A 121 3.15 7.13 32.49
CA TRP A 121 1.87 7.63 32.00
C TRP A 121 1.36 6.79 30.82
N LEU A 122 2.21 6.50 29.85
CA LEU A 122 1.88 5.73 28.64
C LEU A 122 1.36 4.32 28.98
N ARG A 123 2.02 3.62 29.91
CA ARG A 123 1.57 2.32 30.44
C ARG A 123 0.19 2.40 31.09
N LYS A 124 -0.06 3.51 31.82
CA LYS A 124 -1.37 3.75 32.44
C LYS A 124 -2.44 4.06 31.40
N ALA A 125 -2.13 4.93 30.43
CA ALA A 125 -3.04 5.29 29.32
C ALA A 125 -3.40 4.05 28.49
N LEU A 126 -2.42 3.23 28.11
CA LEU A 126 -2.64 1.99 27.41
C LEU A 126 -3.63 1.07 28.14
N ARG A 127 -3.46 0.89 29.43
CA ARG A 127 -4.31 0.00 30.23
C ARG A 127 -5.71 0.55 30.50
N LEU A 128 -5.84 1.84 30.82
CA LEU A 128 -7.08 2.43 31.30
C LEU A 128 -7.90 3.15 30.22
N GLN A 129 -7.23 3.81 29.29
CA GLN A 129 -7.87 4.62 28.25
C GLN A 129 -7.99 3.85 26.95
N CYS A 130 -6.98 3.06 26.61
CA CYS A 130 -6.94 2.29 25.37
C CYS A 130 -7.31 0.79 25.57
N GLN A 131 -7.77 0.40 26.76
CA GLN A 131 -8.23 -0.98 27.07
C GLN A 131 -7.18 -2.07 26.79
N GLY A 132 -5.90 -1.71 26.78
CA GLY A 132 -4.77 -2.57 26.41
C GLY A 132 -4.50 -2.67 24.91
N ASP A 133 -5.25 -1.97 24.06
CA ASP A 133 -5.03 -1.95 22.63
C ASP A 133 -3.96 -0.92 22.25
N VAL A 134 -2.82 -1.43 21.76
CA VAL A 134 -1.68 -0.61 21.31
C VAL A 134 -2.04 0.28 20.11
N ARG A 135 -2.96 -0.16 19.24
CA ARG A 135 -3.40 0.61 18.08
C ARG A 135 -4.17 1.85 18.49
N ILE A 136 -5.12 1.70 19.44
CA ILE A 136 -5.85 2.82 20.02
C ILE A 136 -4.86 3.79 20.70
N ARG A 137 -3.85 3.26 21.42
CA ARG A 137 -2.81 4.08 22.02
C ARG A 137 -2.02 4.88 20.97
N LYS A 138 -1.61 4.25 19.87
CA LYS A 138 -0.87 4.91 18.78
C LYS A 138 -1.72 6.01 18.12
N GLN A 139 -3.01 5.78 17.94
CA GLN A 139 -3.95 6.74 17.36
C GLN A 139 -4.20 7.94 18.29
N GLU A 140 -4.54 7.68 19.56
CA GLU A 140 -4.93 8.72 20.52
C GLU A 140 -3.73 9.47 21.09
N TYR A 141 -2.58 8.80 21.21
CA TYR A 141 -1.34 9.32 21.81
C TYR A 141 -0.13 8.98 20.95
N PRO A 142 -0.11 9.47 19.70
CA PRO A 142 0.97 9.15 18.75
C PRO A 142 2.28 9.83 19.17
N ILE A 143 3.39 9.14 18.93
CA ILE A 143 4.73 9.66 19.11
C ILE A 143 5.27 10.25 17.81
N THR A 144 4.85 9.69 16.68
CA THR A 144 5.22 10.17 15.34
C THR A 144 3.98 10.34 14.46
N PRO A 145 4.07 11.13 13.37
CA PRO A 145 2.98 11.27 12.41
C PRO A 145 2.50 9.91 11.84
N GLU A 146 3.44 8.99 11.57
CA GLU A 146 3.14 7.66 11.04
C GLU A 146 2.25 6.87 12.00
N GLU A 147 2.52 6.95 13.31
CA GLU A 147 1.67 6.31 14.32
C GLU A 147 0.26 6.91 14.36
N ALA A 148 0.13 8.22 14.13
CA ALA A 148 -1.14 8.91 14.16
C ALA A 148 -2.07 8.46 13.02
N PHE A 149 -1.51 8.16 11.84
CA PHE A 149 -2.25 7.73 10.66
C PHE A 149 -2.47 6.21 10.57
N ILE A 150 -2.18 5.46 11.64
CA ILE A 150 -2.51 4.05 11.69
C ILE A 150 -4.03 3.90 11.55
N VAL A 151 -4.45 3.14 10.55
CA VAL A 151 -5.86 2.92 10.22
C VAL A 151 -6.63 2.42 11.44
N SER A 152 -7.66 3.15 11.85
CA SER A 152 -8.61 2.73 12.88
C SER A 152 -9.53 1.64 12.31
N GLY A 153 -9.07 0.46 12.27
CA GLY A 153 -9.74 -0.76 11.84
C GLY A 153 -8.76 -1.89 12.06
N ASP A 154 -9.25 -3.07 12.20
CA ASP A 154 -8.40 -4.26 12.18
C ASP A 154 -7.80 -4.34 10.77
N PRO A 155 -6.53 -3.94 10.53
CA PRO A 155 -6.00 -4.00 9.18
C PRO A 155 -6.10 -5.45 8.74
N ARG A 156 -6.73 -5.69 7.60
CA ARG A 156 -6.90 -7.05 7.08
C ARG A 156 -5.56 -7.73 6.81
N PHE A 157 -4.52 -6.92 6.61
CA PHE A 157 -3.16 -7.37 6.35
C PHE A 157 -2.24 -6.92 7.48
N ASP A 158 -1.28 -7.75 7.81
CA ASP A 158 -0.22 -7.41 8.77
C ASP A 158 0.70 -6.33 8.16
N ILE A 159 0.58 -5.12 8.68
CA ILE A 159 1.33 -3.95 8.17
C ILE A 159 2.83 -4.13 8.43
N GLU A 160 3.23 -4.70 9.58
CA GLU A 160 4.63 -4.91 9.91
C GLU A 160 5.26 -5.92 8.93
N ALA A 161 4.52 -6.98 8.60
CA ALA A 161 4.95 -7.96 7.60
C ALA A 161 5.03 -7.35 6.18
N LEU A 162 4.08 -6.46 5.81
CA LEU A 162 4.13 -5.74 4.53
C LEU A 162 5.32 -4.77 4.45
N ASP A 163 5.55 -3.98 5.50
CA ASP A 163 6.65 -3.01 5.57
C ASP A 163 8.03 -3.70 5.60
N ALA A 164 8.10 -4.93 6.10
CA ALA A 164 9.31 -5.75 6.08
C ALA A 164 9.60 -6.39 4.72
N MET A 165 8.68 -6.35 3.76
CA MET A 165 8.90 -6.92 2.43
C MET A 165 9.97 -6.14 1.67
N PRO A 166 10.96 -6.82 1.06
CA PRO A 166 12.00 -6.16 0.29
C PRO A 166 11.41 -5.60 -1.01
N ILE A 167 11.38 -4.29 -1.12
CA ILE A 167 11.06 -3.62 -2.38
C ILE A 167 12.28 -3.73 -3.29
N GLU A 168 12.15 -4.38 -4.43
CA GLU A 168 13.22 -4.47 -5.41
C GLU A 168 12.92 -3.57 -6.62
N PRO A 169 13.92 -2.81 -7.10
CA PRO A 169 13.77 -2.10 -8.35
C PRO A 169 13.68 -3.11 -9.50
N GLY A 170 12.53 -3.17 -10.17
CA GLY A 170 12.37 -4.01 -11.35
C GLY A 170 12.86 -3.32 -12.62
N LEU A 171 13.10 -4.08 -13.66
CA LEU A 171 13.38 -3.56 -15.00
C LEU A 171 12.05 -3.31 -15.71
N ILE A 172 11.84 -2.09 -16.18
CA ILE A 172 10.64 -1.71 -16.94
C ILE A 172 10.90 -1.97 -18.42
N GLY A 173 9.93 -2.58 -19.10
CA GLY A 173 10.08 -2.89 -20.52
C GLY A 173 8.90 -3.66 -21.10
N TYR A 174 9.18 -4.40 -22.15
CA TYR A 174 8.21 -5.24 -22.86
C TYR A 174 8.83 -6.55 -23.33
N LEU A 175 7.98 -7.52 -23.60
CA LEU A 175 8.38 -8.79 -24.19
C LEU A 175 8.23 -8.73 -25.70
N LYS A 176 9.23 -9.22 -26.40
CA LYS A 176 9.25 -9.32 -27.86
C LYS A 176 9.55 -10.74 -28.29
N ARG A 177 8.73 -11.26 -29.22
CA ARG A 177 9.01 -12.53 -29.91
C ARG A 177 9.95 -12.28 -31.07
N ASP A 178 11.01 -13.07 -31.20
CA ASP A 178 11.88 -13.03 -32.36
C ASP A 178 11.11 -13.62 -33.55
N ASP A 179 11.20 -12.95 -34.71
CA ASP A 179 10.60 -13.43 -35.97
C ASP A 179 11.38 -14.61 -36.56
N ARG A 180 12.52 -14.97 -35.98
CA ARG A 180 13.32 -16.12 -36.40
C ARG A 180 12.60 -17.45 -36.12
N TRP A 181 13.10 -18.50 -36.72
CA TRP A 181 12.51 -19.82 -36.62
C TRP A 181 12.39 -20.41 -35.21
N ASP A 182 13.23 -19.97 -34.24
CA ASP A 182 13.21 -20.39 -32.83
C ASP A 182 12.15 -19.68 -32.00
N ARG A 183 11.56 -18.59 -32.53
CA ARG A 183 10.50 -17.79 -31.87
C ARG A 183 10.78 -17.42 -30.40
N LYS A 184 12.05 -17.25 -30.06
CA LYS A 184 12.44 -16.92 -28.70
C LYS A 184 11.81 -15.62 -28.24
N ILE A 185 11.28 -15.61 -27.01
CA ILE A 185 10.78 -14.40 -26.37
C ILE A 185 11.90 -13.79 -25.53
N THR A 186 12.13 -12.49 -25.70
CA THR A 186 13.15 -11.72 -24.96
C THR A 186 12.52 -10.52 -24.31
N PHE A 187 13.03 -10.15 -23.13
CA PHE A 187 12.66 -8.91 -22.49
C PHE A 187 13.52 -7.78 -23.03
N CYS A 188 12.87 -6.67 -23.39
CA CYS A 188 13.50 -5.44 -23.89
C CYS A 188 13.20 -4.30 -22.93
N GLU A 189 14.23 -3.66 -22.42
CA GLU A 189 14.06 -2.53 -21.50
C GLU A 189 13.54 -1.29 -22.24
N ASP A 190 12.47 -0.68 -21.69
CA ASP A 190 11.93 0.60 -22.10
C ASP A 190 11.14 1.22 -20.93
N ARG A 191 11.61 2.37 -20.43
CA ARG A 191 11.04 3.05 -19.26
C ARG A 191 9.60 3.54 -19.44
N PHE A 192 9.09 3.60 -20.67
CA PHE A 192 7.73 4.05 -20.96
C PHE A 192 6.72 2.91 -21.06
N GLU A 193 7.19 1.67 -20.93
CA GLU A 193 6.37 0.49 -21.01
C GLU A 193 5.66 0.16 -19.69
N LYS A 194 4.72 -0.77 -19.77
CA LYS A 194 3.78 -1.10 -18.69
C LYS A 194 4.10 -2.41 -17.97
N MET A 195 5.17 -3.09 -18.36
CA MET A 195 5.62 -4.31 -17.68
C MET A 195 6.86 -4.01 -16.85
N THR A 196 6.86 -4.49 -15.61
CA THR A 196 8.04 -4.51 -14.77
C THR A 196 8.42 -5.96 -14.48
N VAL A 197 9.69 -6.32 -14.66
CA VAL A 197 10.25 -7.64 -14.32
C VAL A 197 11.20 -7.47 -13.16
N PHE A 198 10.93 -8.11 -12.04
CA PHE A 198 11.79 -8.12 -10.85
C PHE A 198 12.83 -9.25 -10.96
N LYS A 199 12.42 -10.41 -11.46
CA LYS A 199 13.29 -11.57 -11.65
C LYS A 199 13.03 -12.24 -12.99
N SER A 200 14.10 -12.64 -13.67
CA SER A 200 13.99 -13.44 -14.89
C SER A 200 13.48 -14.84 -14.59
N PRO A 201 12.75 -15.49 -15.54
CA PRO A 201 12.27 -16.83 -15.32
C PRO A 201 13.40 -17.84 -15.09
N VAL A 202 13.21 -18.70 -14.12
CA VAL A 202 14.09 -19.83 -13.81
C VAL A 202 13.56 -21.07 -14.51
N ARG A 203 14.42 -21.83 -15.14
CA ARG A 203 14.05 -23.05 -15.84
C ARG A 203 13.37 -24.04 -14.89
N ASP A 204 12.31 -24.68 -15.35
CA ASP A 204 11.53 -25.70 -14.65
C ASP A 204 10.73 -25.18 -13.43
N HIS A 205 10.76 -23.86 -13.11
CA HIS A 205 9.85 -23.26 -12.17
C HIS A 205 8.45 -23.08 -12.75
N ARG A 206 7.44 -23.20 -11.90
CA ARG A 206 6.02 -22.94 -12.23
C ARG A 206 5.66 -21.50 -11.86
N TYR A 207 4.92 -20.87 -12.76
CA TYR A 207 4.46 -19.50 -12.60
C TYR A 207 2.95 -19.42 -12.68
N VAL A 208 2.39 -18.45 -11.94
CA VAL A 208 0.97 -18.10 -11.99
C VAL A 208 0.86 -16.62 -12.37
N ILE A 209 -0.06 -16.29 -13.25
CA ILE A 209 -0.41 -14.91 -13.61
C ILE A 209 -1.86 -14.68 -13.19
N ALA A 210 -2.05 -13.87 -12.15
CA ALA A 210 -3.36 -13.39 -11.71
C ALA A 210 -3.69 -12.09 -12.45
N ILE A 211 -4.89 -12.00 -13.03
CA ILE A 211 -5.26 -10.95 -13.98
C ILE A 211 -6.57 -10.32 -13.55
N ASP A 212 -6.55 -9.01 -13.36
CA ASP A 212 -7.70 -8.14 -13.15
C ASP A 212 -7.75 -7.08 -14.26
N THR A 213 -8.89 -6.96 -14.92
CA THR A 213 -9.06 -6.05 -16.06
C THR A 213 -10.06 -4.95 -15.74
N ALA A 214 -9.62 -3.72 -15.95
CA ALA A 214 -10.47 -2.54 -15.85
C ALA A 214 -11.11 -2.18 -17.20
N GLU A 215 -12.24 -1.49 -17.16
CA GLU A 215 -12.93 -1.01 -18.36
C GLU A 215 -12.14 0.05 -19.16
N GLY A 216 -11.10 0.64 -18.57
CA GLY A 216 -10.35 1.74 -19.16
C GLY A 216 -11.18 3.00 -19.43
N ARG A 217 -12.44 3.02 -18.95
CA ARG A 217 -13.34 4.18 -19.06
C ARG A 217 -13.21 5.03 -17.80
N MET A 218 -13.08 6.34 -17.98
CA MET A 218 -13.27 7.28 -16.88
C MET A 218 -14.76 7.35 -16.54
N PRO A 219 -15.20 6.97 -15.32
CA PRO A 219 -16.50 7.35 -14.85
C PRO A 219 -16.60 8.89 -14.87
N GLU A 220 -17.76 9.42 -15.20
CA GLU A 220 -17.98 10.87 -15.24
C GLU A 220 -17.67 11.47 -13.85
N GLY A 221 -16.59 12.27 -13.75
CA GLY A 221 -16.10 12.87 -12.50
C GLY A 221 -14.92 12.14 -11.82
N ALA A 222 -14.44 11.01 -12.31
CA ALA A 222 -13.23 10.37 -11.80
C ALA A 222 -11.98 11.07 -12.34
N LYS A 223 -10.96 11.26 -11.48
CA LYS A 223 -9.70 11.91 -11.87
C LYS A 223 -8.72 10.93 -12.50
N ASP A 224 -8.83 9.62 -12.16
CA ASP A 224 -8.00 8.56 -12.69
C ASP A 224 -8.85 7.40 -13.20
N PRO A 225 -8.63 6.90 -14.42
CA PRO A 225 -9.26 5.66 -14.89
C PRO A 225 -8.63 4.46 -14.21
N ASP A 226 -9.46 3.44 -13.95
CA ASP A 226 -8.99 2.17 -13.40
C ASP A 226 -7.92 1.52 -14.30
N GLU A 227 -6.87 0.99 -13.68
CA GLU A 227 -5.80 0.28 -14.37
C GLU A 227 -6.09 -1.23 -14.46
N SER A 228 -5.76 -1.82 -15.60
CA SER A 228 -5.68 -3.28 -15.72
C SER A 228 -4.36 -3.78 -15.11
N VAL A 229 -4.42 -4.87 -14.35
CA VAL A 229 -3.26 -5.41 -13.64
C VAL A 229 -3.10 -6.92 -13.89
N ALA A 230 -1.88 -7.37 -14.14
CA ALA A 230 -1.51 -8.78 -14.12
C ALA A 230 -0.29 -8.99 -13.22
N GLN A 231 -0.48 -9.74 -12.12
CA GLN A 231 0.56 -10.10 -11.17
C GLN A 231 1.19 -11.42 -11.56
N ILE A 232 2.52 -11.48 -11.65
CA ILE A 232 3.27 -12.67 -12.05
C ILE A 232 4.02 -13.21 -10.84
N LEU A 233 3.68 -14.42 -10.43
CA LEU A 233 4.20 -15.09 -9.24
C LEU A 233 4.99 -16.34 -9.62
N ASP A 234 6.17 -16.51 -9.06
CA ASP A 234 6.92 -17.76 -9.01
C ASP A 234 6.46 -18.57 -7.79
N ILE A 235 5.91 -19.76 -8.00
CA ILE A 235 5.40 -20.62 -6.93
C ILE A 235 6.39 -21.72 -6.53
N ASP A 236 7.57 -21.74 -7.14
CA ASP A 236 8.67 -22.67 -6.85
C ASP A 236 9.93 -21.97 -6.34
N SER A 237 9.84 -20.68 -5.96
CA SER A 237 10.99 -19.90 -5.47
C SER A 237 11.44 -20.29 -4.04
N GLY A 238 11.01 -21.43 -3.54
CA GLY A 238 11.27 -21.97 -2.21
C GLY A 238 10.00 -22.13 -1.37
N PRO A 239 10.04 -21.92 -0.04
CA PRO A 239 8.84 -22.01 0.78
C PRO A 239 7.87 -20.83 0.57
N THR A 240 8.27 -19.83 -0.17
CA THR A 240 7.57 -18.55 -0.35
C THR A 240 7.22 -18.34 -1.81
N ALA A 241 5.95 -18.09 -2.14
CA ALA A 241 5.59 -17.59 -3.46
C ALA A 241 6.16 -16.16 -3.64
N GLU A 242 6.69 -15.86 -4.81
CA GLU A 242 7.42 -14.60 -5.03
C GLU A 242 6.90 -13.87 -6.27
N GLN A 243 6.61 -12.58 -6.13
CA GLN A 243 6.30 -11.72 -7.25
C GLN A 243 7.55 -11.52 -8.12
N VAL A 244 7.50 -11.96 -9.36
CA VAL A 244 8.64 -11.85 -10.30
C VAL A 244 8.40 -10.84 -11.41
N GLY A 245 7.16 -10.37 -11.55
CA GLY A 245 6.81 -9.32 -12.49
C GLY A 245 5.39 -8.81 -12.30
N ILE A 246 5.11 -7.69 -12.96
CA ILE A 246 3.78 -7.07 -13.00
C ILE A 246 3.58 -6.40 -14.36
N ILE A 247 2.37 -6.48 -14.89
CA ILE A 247 1.90 -5.65 -15.99
C ILE A 247 0.79 -4.78 -15.40
N ALA A 248 0.93 -3.44 -15.43
CA ALA A 248 -0.05 -2.54 -14.83
C ALA A 248 -0.15 -1.23 -15.61
N GLY A 249 -1.37 -0.79 -15.85
CA GLY A 249 -1.64 0.49 -16.50
C GLY A 249 -2.94 0.51 -17.29
N GLN A 250 -3.18 1.66 -17.90
CA GLN A 250 -4.28 1.83 -18.85
C GLN A 250 -3.90 1.15 -20.17
N LEU A 251 -4.37 -0.07 -20.34
CA LEU A 251 -4.14 -0.88 -21.54
C LEU A 251 -5.47 -1.22 -22.18
N SER A 252 -5.49 -1.23 -23.52
CA SER A 252 -6.63 -1.79 -24.24
C SER A 252 -6.73 -3.30 -23.92
N GLU A 253 -7.93 -3.85 -24.03
CA GLU A 253 -8.13 -5.26 -23.78
C GLU A 253 -7.28 -6.13 -24.73
N GLU A 254 -7.18 -5.75 -26.01
CA GLU A 254 -6.37 -6.43 -27.00
C GLU A 254 -4.87 -6.40 -26.62
N ASP A 255 -4.33 -5.24 -26.23
CA ASP A 255 -2.96 -5.11 -25.75
C ASP A 255 -2.71 -5.96 -24.51
N MET A 256 -3.69 -6.03 -23.60
CA MET A 256 -3.58 -6.82 -22.37
C MET A 256 -3.53 -8.32 -22.68
N VAL A 257 -4.39 -8.81 -23.58
CA VAL A 257 -4.41 -10.19 -24.05
C VAL A 257 -3.07 -10.61 -24.64
N ASP A 258 -2.51 -9.81 -25.56
CA ASP A 258 -1.24 -10.11 -26.20
C ASP A 258 -0.07 -10.09 -25.21
N ARG A 259 -0.02 -9.12 -24.31
CA ARG A 259 1.02 -9.01 -23.29
C ARG A 259 0.97 -10.17 -22.30
N ILE A 260 -0.22 -10.58 -21.85
CA ILE A 260 -0.41 -11.72 -20.96
C ILE A 260 0.02 -13.02 -21.63
N ALA A 261 -0.37 -13.25 -22.89
CA ALA A 261 0.02 -14.46 -23.62
C ALA A 261 1.54 -14.55 -23.77
N LEU A 262 2.21 -13.43 -24.15
CA LEU A 262 3.67 -13.37 -24.23
C LEU A 262 4.34 -13.58 -22.85
N ALA A 263 3.80 -12.98 -21.81
CA ALA A 263 4.30 -13.15 -20.44
C ALA A 263 4.15 -14.59 -19.97
N GLY A 264 3.00 -15.20 -20.23
CA GLY A 264 2.76 -16.60 -19.92
C GLY A 264 3.78 -17.52 -20.57
N GLU A 265 4.06 -17.35 -21.86
CA GLU A 265 5.08 -18.14 -22.55
C GLU A 265 6.50 -17.85 -22.04
N TYR A 266 6.84 -16.58 -21.79
CA TYR A 266 8.14 -16.18 -21.25
C TYR A 266 8.41 -16.79 -19.88
N PHE A 267 7.39 -16.86 -19.02
CA PHE A 267 7.44 -17.48 -17.70
C PHE A 267 7.00 -18.95 -17.74
N ASN A 268 7.67 -19.77 -18.57
CA ASN A 268 7.56 -21.24 -18.65
C ASN A 268 6.14 -21.76 -18.88
N MET A 269 5.33 -21.12 -19.71
CA MET A 269 3.91 -21.47 -19.89
C MET A 269 3.13 -21.34 -18.57
N ALA A 270 3.18 -20.14 -17.97
CA ALA A 270 2.52 -19.83 -16.71
C ALA A 270 1.04 -20.21 -16.69
N PHE A 271 0.53 -20.56 -15.51
CA PHE A 271 -0.91 -20.79 -15.32
C PHE A 271 -1.64 -19.45 -15.16
N LEU A 272 -2.61 -19.20 -16.04
CA LEU A 272 -3.35 -17.93 -16.07
C LEU A 272 -4.61 -18.01 -15.21
N VAL A 273 -4.83 -17.00 -14.35
CA VAL A 273 -6.00 -16.87 -13.48
C VAL A 273 -6.67 -15.53 -13.77
N PRO A 274 -7.40 -15.38 -14.88
CA PRO A 274 -8.16 -14.18 -15.17
C PRO A 274 -9.39 -14.08 -14.27
N GLU A 275 -9.68 -12.89 -13.75
CA GLU A 275 -10.95 -12.62 -13.08
C GLU A 275 -12.08 -12.60 -14.13
N TRP A 276 -13.18 -13.30 -13.82
CA TRP A 276 -14.35 -13.44 -14.70
C TRP A 276 -15.48 -12.47 -14.32
N THR A 277 -15.26 -11.47 -13.52
CA THR A 277 -16.34 -10.58 -13.04
C THR A 277 -16.55 -9.40 -13.99
N GLY A 278 -17.81 -9.10 -14.33
CA GLY A 278 -18.13 -8.01 -15.27
C GLY A 278 -17.73 -8.33 -16.72
N GLY A 279 -18.41 -7.84 -17.71
CA GLY A 279 -18.26 -8.22 -19.12
C GLY A 279 -16.83 -8.21 -19.73
N HIS A 280 -15.90 -7.40 -19.15
CA HIS A 280 -14.52 -7.29 -19.64
C HIS A 280 -13.65 -8.49 -19.26
N GLY A 281 -13.73 -8.98 -18.02
CA GLY A 281 -13.00 -10.17 -17.61
C GLY A 281 -13.43 -11.43 -18.38
N GLU A 282 -14.73 -11.53 -18.69
CA GLU A 282 -15.27 -12.58 -19.54
C GLU A 282 -14.68 -12.51 -20.95
N HIS A 283 -14.70 -11.33 -21.57
CA HIS A 283 -14.23 -11.15 -22.94
C HIS A 283 -12.71 -11.40 -23.05
N LEU A 284 -11.91 -10.84 -22.15
CA LEU A 284 -10.46 -11.11 -22.08
C LEU A 284 -10.17 -12.60 -21.97
N THR A 285 -10.88 -13.30 -21.07
CA THR A 285 -10.69 -14.75 -20.89
C THR A 285 -11.00 -15.55 -22.16
N ILE A 286 -12.07 -15.17 -22.88
CA ILE A 286 -12.42 -15.79 -24.17
C ILE A 286 -11.33 -15.52 -25.21
N GLN A 287 -10.78 -14.29 -25.28
CA GLN A 287 -9.72 -13.98 -26.24
C GLN A 287 -8.43 -14.75 -25.90
N LEU A 288 -8.03 -14.79 -24.62
CA LEU A 288 -6.90 -15.59 -24.16
C LEU A 288 -7.04 -17.07 -24.55
N SER A 289 -8.23 -17.65 -24.42
CA SER A 289 -8.47 -19.05 -24.77
C SER A 289 -8.28 -19.40 -26.25
N LYS A 290 -8.24 -18.39 -27.13
CA LYS A 290 -7.98 -18.57 -28.58
C LYS A 290 -6.50 -18.63 -28.93
N ILE A 291 -5.64 -18.00 -28.12
CA ILE A 291 -4.22 -17.83 -28.42
C ILE A 291 -3.30 -18.49 -27.38
N TYR A 292 -3.83 -18.89 -26.22
CA TYR A 292 -3.10 -19.55 -25.15
C TYR A 292 -3.70 -20.93 -24.84
N PRO A 293 -2.90 -21.94 -24.41
CA PRO A 293 -3.44 -23.28 -24.13
C PRO A 293 -4.50 -23.24 -23.01
N VAL A 294 -5.66 -23.78 -23.33
CA VAL A 294 -6.85 -23.74 -22.45
C VAL A 294 -6.62 -24.48 -21.12
N ASP A 295 -5.81 -25.55 -21.15
CA ASP A 295 -5.41 -26.31 -19.97
C ASP A 295 -4.46 -25.53 -19.03
N ARG A 296 -3.96 -24.38 -19.48
CA ARG A 296 -3.17 -23.44 -18.70
C ARG A 296 -3.95 -22.21 -18.24
N ILE A 297 -5.27 -22.20 -18.43
CA ILE A 297 -6.16 -21.16 -17.91
C ILE A 297 -7.01 -21.77 -16.80
N TYR A 298 -7.21 -21.02 -15.72
CA TYR A 298 -8.00 -21.46 -14.57
C TYR A 298 -9.43 -21.84 -14.99
N HIS A 299 -9.88 -23.02 -14.55
CA HIS A 299 -11.23 -23.53 -14.77
C HIS A 299 -12.01 -23.52 -13.46
N ARG A 300 -13.15 -22.89 -13.46
CA ARG A 300 -14.11 -22.99 -12.36
C ARG A 300 -14.66 -24.41 -12.32
N MET A 301 -14.60 -25.05 -11.16
CA MET A 301 -15.33 -26.29 -10.95
C MET A 301 -16.78 -25.96 -10.63
N ASP A 302 -17.68 -26.17 -11.59
CA ASP A 302 -19.12 -26.20 -11.30
C ASP A 302 -19.50 -27.65 -11.03
N PRO A 303 -19.84 -28.02 -9.77
CA PRO A 303 -20.19 -29.39 -9.41
C PRO A 303 -21.49 -29.88 -10.08
N PHE A 304 -22.24 -29.00 -10.77
CA PHE A 304 -23.53 -29.31 -11.38
C PHE A 304 -23.55 -29.22 -12.93
N GLN A 305 -22.44 -28.81 -13.56
CA GLN A 305 -22.38 -28.69 -15.03
C GLN A 305 -21.26 -29.51 -15.66
N GLU A 306 -21.59 -30.70 -16.12
CA GLU A 306 -20.65 -31.60 -16.80
C GLU A 306 -20.28 -31.18 -18.25
N LYS A 307 -20.87 -30.14 -18.85
CA LYS A 307 -20.75 -29.93 -20.32
C LYS A 307 -20.91 -28.48 -20.80
N SER A 308 -19.95 -27.61 -20.58
CA SER A 308 -19.65 -26.57 -21.57
C SER A 308 -18.24 -26.01 -21.37
N ARG A 309 -17.32 -26.45 -22.23
CA ARG A 309 -15.87 -26.10 -22.16
C ARG A 309 -15.55 -24.61 -22.24
N GLY A 310 -16.48 -23.74 -22.58
CA GLY A 310 -16.24 -22.31 -22.75
C GLY A 310 -16.73 -21.44 -21.58
N SER A 311 -17.74 -21.89 -20.81
CA SER A 311 -18.37 -21.07 -19.75
C SER A 311 -17.76 -21.24 -18.34
N SER A 312 -16.73 -22.06 -18.19
CA SER A 312 -16.08 -22.37 -16.92
C SER A 312 -14.70 -21.75 -16.75
N LEU A 313 -14.20 -21.00 -17.73
CA LEU A 313 -12.89 -20.36 -17.66
C LEU A 313 -12.91 -19.13 -16.75
N GLY A 314 -11.77 -18.87 -16.10
CA GLY A 314 -11.55 -17.70 -15.25
C GLY A 314 -12.09 -17.87 -13.83
N LEU A 315 -11.56 -17.07 -12.91
CA LEU A 315 -11.94 -17.02 -11.50
C LEU A 315 -13.12 -16.06 -11.31
N GLN A 316 -14.25 -16.58 -10.83
CA GLN A 316 -15.37 -15.72 -10.47
C GLN A 316 -15.24 -15.27 -9.02
N ILE A 317 -15.10 -13.97 -8.80
CA ILE A 317 -15.14 -13.38 -7.46
C ILE A 317 -16.60 -13.09 -7.09
N THR A 318 -17.05 -13.70 -6.01
CA THR A 318 -18.39 -13.53 -5.45
C THR A 318 -18.28 -12.99 -4.03
N VAL A 319 -19.40 -12.44 -3.50
CA VAL A 319 -19.46 -12.02 -2.08
C VAL A 319 -19.05 -13.16 -1.15
N GLY A 320 -19.38 -14.41 -1.51
CA GLY A 320 -19.11 -15.58 -0.69
C GLY A 320 -17.62 -15.99 -0.66
N ASN A 321 -16.89 -15.88 -1.78
CA ASN A 321 -15.48 -16.30 -1.83
C ASN A 321 -14.49 -15.15 -1.63
N ARG A 322 -14.90 -13.88 -1.85
CA ARG A 322 -14.03 -12.71 -1.72
C ARG A 322 -13.39 -12.60 -0.34
N ASN A 323 -14.19 -12.73 0.72
CA ASN A 323 -13.69 -12.62 2.08
C ASN A 323 -12.68 -13.73 2.41
N ARG A 324 -12.89 -14.94 1.88
CA ARG A 324 -11.96 -16.05 2.04
C ARG A 324 -10.64 -15.78 1.31
N LEU A 325 -10.70 -15.36 0.04
CA LEU A 325 -9.49 -15.03 -0.73
C LEU A 325 -8.65 -13.94 -0.06
N ILE A 326 -9.31 -12.92 0.53
CA ILE A 326 -8.64 -11.86 1.28
C ILE A 326 -8.03 -12.41 2.58
N ALA A 327 -8.73 -13.30 3.28
CA ALA A 327 -8.23 -13.93 4.51
C ALA A 327 -7.02 -14.84 4.21
N ASP A 328 -7.10 -15.67 3.17
CA ASP A 328 -6.00 -16.54 2.73
C ASP A 328 -4.76 -15.71 2.35
N LEU A 329 -4.94 -14.54 1.69
CA LEU A 329 -3.84 -13.61 1.37
C LEU A 329 -3.27 -12.96 2.64
N ALA A 330 -4.13 -12.55 3.59
CA ALA A 330 -3.69 -11.95 4.85
C ALA A 330 -2.85 -12.94 5.68
N GLU A 331 -3.27 -14.21 5.73
CA GLU A 331 -2.52 -15.30 6.37
C GLU A 331 -1.17 -15.49 5.67
N ALA A 332 -1.15 -15.54 4.34
CA ALA A 332 0.08 -15.70 3.56
C ALA A 332 1.09 -14.55 3.78
N ILE A 333 0.60 -13.31 3.96
CA ILE A 333 1.44 -12.15 4.29
C ILE A 333 2.00 -12.28 5.70
N ALA A 334 1.15 -12.57 6.69
CA ALA A 334 1.55 -12.67 8.10
C ALA A 334 2.55 -13.83 8.33
N GLU A 335 2.40 -14.94 7.61
CA GLU A 335 3.31 -16.10 7.67
C GLU A 335 4.59 -15.91 6.83
N GLY A 336 4.67 -14.85 6.02
CA GLY A 336 5.78 -14.64 5.09
C GLY A 336 5.83 -15.68 3.97
N SER A 337 4.70 -16.34 3.66
CA SER A 337 4.60 -17.33 2.58
C SER A 337 4.38 -16.72 1.20
N ILE A 338 4.24 -15.39 1.12
CA ILE A 338 4.26 -14.59 -0.11
C ILE A 338 5.24 -13.43 0.02
N ARG A 339 5.94 -13.11 -1.07
CA ARG A 339 6.84 -11.95 -1.15
C ARG A 339 6.44 -11.07 -2.34
N ILE A 340 6.19 -9.79 -2.06
CA ILE A 340 5.80 -8.78 -3.05
C ILE A 340 6.93 -7.78 -3.16
N HIS A 341 7.28 -7.37 -4.38
CA HIS A 341 8.36 -6.43 -4.68
C HIS A 341 7.86 -5.08 -5.20
N ASP A 342 6.67 -5.06 -5.82
CA ASP A 342 6.09 -3.83 -6.34
C ASP A 342 5.54 -2.95 -5.21
N LYS A 343 6.12 -1.75 -5.08
CA LYS A 343 5.73 -0.78 -4.06
C LYS A 343 4.25 -0.35 -4.14
N ARG A 344 3.67 -0.30 -5.36
CA ARG A 344 2.27 0.10 -5.56
C ARG A 344 1.31 -0.98 -5.08
N THR A 345 1.72 -2.25 -5.13
CA THR A 345 0.92 -3.38 -4.65
C THR A 345 0.92 -3.47 -3.11
N ILE A 346 1.99 -3.00 -2.44
CA ILE A 346 2.13 -3.03 -0.97
C ILE A 346 1.42 -1.83 -0.30
N ARG A 347 1.34 -0.68 -0.95
CA ARG A 347 0.77 0.57 -0.43
C ARG A 347 -0.68 0.76 -0.84
#